data_ce4bbecf1ddab4641d973c85250cb4cd
#
_entry.id   ce4bbecf1ddab4641d973c85250cb4cd
#
_cell.length_a   1.000
_cell.length_b   1.000
_cell.length_c   1.000
_cell.angle_alpha   90.00
_cell.angle_beta   90.00
_cell.angle_gamma   90.00
#
_symmetry.space_group_name_H-M   'P 1'
#
loop_
_entity.id
_entity.type
_entity.pdbx_description
1 polymer ?
#
loop_
_entity_poly.entity_id
_entity_poly.type
_entity_poly.pdbx_seq_one_letter_code
_entity_poly.pdbx_strand_id
1 'polypeptide(L)'
;VAVIMNANDVPLHIQISNDNNGFKQLTSWFKKIDKFDFSSTLFCMEHTGIYNNPVLGFLLKLSCTVWVENAVHIQKTIGLQRGKNDKVDAHRIAVYATKNKEELNPYKPRRQSIEQLKVLSSLRDQLIGMKKEIKSRINEYQKFGDKTASSLMLKTSKQTQQGIEKDLKNLEKEILKIITSDEQLNQMYELMKSVVGVGHVTALQLIVHTNEMTLVNNPRSLACHCGVAPFERSSGLFKGKARVSHMANKRLKTALHMAALSAMKLDKELKIFYERKVAEGKSKMSVINAIRNKLIHRIFAVIKRQTPYQNDYQPIFNIKP
;
A
#
# COMPACT_ATOMS: atom_id res chain seq x y z
N VAL A 1 -23.10 8.18 -11.63
CA VAL A 1 -22.71 9.48 -11.05
C VAL A 1 -23.91 10.08 -10.36
N ALA A 2 -23.74 10.65 -9.19
CA ALA A 2 -24.75 11.44 -8.49
C ALA A 2 -24.15 12.82 -8.16
N VAL A 3 -24.95 13.88 -8.27
CA VAL A 3 -24.56 15.26 -7.99
C VAL A 3 -25.47 15.83 -6.90
N ILE A 4 -24.89 16.42 -5.88
CA ILE A 4 -25.58 17.16 -4.83
C ILE A 4 -25.12 18.62 -4.96
N MET A 5 -26.05 19.53 -5.20
CA MET A 5 -25.76 20.96 -5.31
C MET A 5 -25.81 21.62 -3.92
N ASN A 6 -26.82 21.32 -3.13
CA ASN A 6 -26.94 21.76 -1.73
C ASN A 6 -27.24 20.56 -0.83
N ALA A 7 -26.93 20.69 0.47
CA ALA A 7 -27.01 19.58 1.41
C ALA A 7 -28.41 18.90 1.53
N ASN A 8 -29.47 19.61 1.16
CA ASN A 8 -30.87 19.13 1.24
C ASN A 8 -31.48 18.79 -0.13
N ASP A 9 -30.71 18.90 -1.22
CA ASP A 9 -31.26 18.67 -2.56
C ASP A 9 -31.39 17.20 -2.87
N VAL A 10 -32.38 16.85 -3.70
CA VAL A 10 -32.48 15.53 -4.31
C VAL A 10 -31.33 15.40 -5.33
N PRO A 11 -30.48 14.37 -5.21
CA PRO A 11 -29.35 14.25 -6.10
C PRO A 11 -29.78 13.96 -7.53
N LEU A 12 -29.22 14.71 -8.46
CA LEU A 12 -29.28 14.40 -9.88
C LEU A 12 -28.42 13.17 -10.17
N HIS A 13 -28.86 12.31 -11.09
CA HIS A 13 -28.17 11.05 -11.37
C HIS A 13 -28.07 10.79 -12.88
N ILE A 14 -26.90 10.30 -13.31
CA ILE A 14 -26.68 9.76 -14.64
C ILE A 14 -25.84 8.49 -14.56
N GLN A 15 -26.13 7.52 -15.44
CA GLN A 15 -25.28 6.34 -15.65
C GLN A 15 -24.54 6.49 -16.96
N ILE A 16 -23.23 6.27 -16.96
CA ILE A 16 -22.36 6.39 -18.12
C ILE A 16 -21.41 5.20 -18.20
N SER A 17 -20.87 4.92 -19.37
CA SER A 17 -19.74 4.02 -19.54
C SER A 17 -18.43 4.68 -19.05
N ASN A 18 -17.48 3.86 -18.57
CA ASN A 18 -16.18 4.33 -18.11
C ASN A 18 -15.17 4.41 -19.26
N ASP A 19 -15.53 5.18 -20.28
CA ASP A 19 -14.77 5.40 -21.51
C ASP A 19 -14.98 6.82 -22.08
N ASN A 20 -14.29 7.12 -23.17
CA ASN A 20 -14.38 8.45 -23.81
C ASN A 20 -15.81 8.84 -24.21
N ASN A 21 -16.66 7.91 -24.60
CA ASN A 21 -18.05 8.20 -24.97
C ASN A 21 -18.89 8.57 -23.75
N GLY A 22 -18.74 7.80 -22.64
CA GLY A 22 -19.38 8.12 -21.37
C GLY A 22 -18.91 9.48 -20.82
N PHE A 23 -17.64 9.84 -20.98
CA PHE A 23 -17.12 11.15 -20.51
C PHE A 23 -17.67 12.31 -21.34
N LYS A 24 -17.88 12.13 -22.65
CA LYS A 24 -18.59 13.14 -23.48
C LYS A 24 -20.05 13.30 -23.01
N GLN A 25 -20.74 12.20 -22.74
CA GLN A 25 -22.11 12.24 -22.19
C GLN A 25 -22.14 12.95 -20.84
N LEU A 26 -21.20 12.63 -19.94
CA LEU A 26 -21.05 13.26 -18.63
C LEU A 26 -20.86 14.77 -18.75
N THR A 27 -19.95 15.19 -19.63
CA THR A 27 -19.69 16.62 -19.88
C THR A 27 -20.93 17.35 -20.41
N SER A 28 -21.65 16.74 -21.37
CA SER A 28 -22.88 17.29 -21.91
C SER A 28 -24.01 17.37 -20.88
N TRP A 29 -24.04 16.39 -19.96
CA TRP A 29 -25.02 16.38 -18.87
C TRP A 29 -24.70 17.46 -17.82
N PHE A 30 -23.46 17.64 -17.42
CA PHE A 30 -23.05 18.70 -16.50
C PHE A 30 -23.39 20.10 -17.01
N LYS A 31 -23.24 20.35 -18.33
CA LYS A 31 -23.60 21.64 -18.96
C LYS A 31 -25.08 22.00 -18.82
N LYS A 32 -25.95 21.03 -18.55
CA LYS A 32 -27.39 21.25 -18.32
C LYS A 32 -27.73 21.56 -16.87
N ILE A 33 -26.79 21.38 -15.95
CA ILE A 33 -26.97 21.69 -14.54
C ILE A 33 -26.66 23.18 -14.32
N ASP A 34 -27.64 23.90 -13.81
CA ASP A 34 -27.46 25.33 -13.52
C ASP A 34 -26.31 25.56 -12.55
N LYS A 35 -25.48 26.59 -12.86
CA LYS A 35 -24.33 26.99 -12.05
C LYS A 35 -23.25 25.90 -11.82
N PHE A 36 -23.26 24.82 -12.62
CA PHE A 36 -22.22 23.81 -12.53
C PHE A 36 -20.89 24.35 -13.10
N ASP A 37 -19.82 24.20 -12.30
CA ASP A 37 -18.47 24.53 -12.72
C ASP A 37 -17.50 23.43 -12.25
N PHE A 38 -16.67 22.95 -13.18
CA PHE A 38 -15.68 21.89 -12.92
C PHE A 38 -14.63 22.30 -11.88
N SER A 39 -14.23 23.56 -11.85
CA SER A 39 -13.17 24.06 -10.98
C SER A 39 -13.61 24.14 -9.52
N SER A 40 -14.88 24.42 -9.28
CA SER A 40 -15.49 24.52 -7.94
C SER A 40 -16.14 23.22 -7.46
N THR A 41 -16.18 22.20 -8.32
CA THR A 41 -16.84 20.91 -8.00
C THR A 41 -15.85 19.89 -7.42
N LEU A 42 -16.22 19.30 -6.29
CA LEU A 42 -15.50 18.15 -5.72
C LEU A 42 -16.02 16.83 -6.32
N PHE A 43 -15.13 16.07 -6.94
CA PHE A 43 -15.43 14.73 -7.43
C PHE A 43 -14.96 13.69 -6.42
N CYS A 44 -15.87 12.94 -5.84
CA CYS A 44 -15.54 11.85 -4.91
C CYS A 44 -15.86 10.50 -5.54
N MET A 45 -14.98 9.54 -5.36
CA MET A 45 -15.17 8.17 -5.84
C MET A 45 -14.55 7.15 -4.89
N GLU A 46 -15.12 5.96 -4.89
CA GLU A 46 -14.55 4.81 -4.19
C GLU A 46 -13.31 4.31 -4.91
N HIS A 47 -12.29 3.88 -4.15
CA HIS A 47 -11.07 3.28 -4.69
C HIS A 47 -11.35 1.85 -5.17
N THR A 48 -11.53 1.67 -6.48
CA THR A 48 -11.75 0.38 -7.16
C THR A 48 -10.52 -0.12 -7.94
N GLY A 49 -9.34 0.38 -7.61
CA GLY A 49 -8.08 -0.01 -8.24
C GLY A 49 -7.92 0.59 -9.64
N ILE A 50 -7.54 -0.25 -10.62
CA ILE A 50 -7.28 0.19 -12.00
C ILE A 50 -8.52 0.73 -12.71
N TYR A 51 -9.70 0.36 -12.26
CA TYR A 51 -10.97 0.82 -12.86
C TYR A 51 -11.24 2.31 -12.63
N ASN A 52 -10.57 2.95 -11.66
CA ASN A 52 -10.62 4.40 -11.52
C ASN A 52 -9.79 5.16 -12.57
N ASN A 53 -8.80 4.53 -13.20
CA ASN A 53 -7.82 5.22 -14.03
C ASN A 53 -8.43 6.02 -15.21
N PRO A 54 -9.41 5.51 -15.98
CA PRO A 54 -9.98 6.27 -17.07
C PRO A 54 -10.66 7.56 -16.61
N VAL A 55 -11.53 7.47 -15.60
CA VAL A 55 -12.25 8.64 -15.06
C VAL A 55 -11.32 9.59 -14.32
N LEU A 56 -10.32 9.11 -13.62
CA LEU A 56 -9.27 9.95 -13.01
C LEU A 56 -8.50 10.73 -14.07
N GLY A 57 -8.05 10.05 -15.13
CA GLY A 57 -7.35 10.71 -16.23
C GLY A 57 -8.19 11.78 -16.92
N PHE A 58 -9.49 11.55 -17.07
CA PHE A 58 -10.43 12.54 -17.59
C PHE A 58 -10.57 13.76 -16.66
N LEU A 59 -10.86 13.54 -15.39
CA LEU A 59 -11.09 14.63 -14.41
C LEU A 59 -9.82 15.46 -14.15
N LEU A 60 -8.65 14.80 -14.08
CA LEU A 60 -7.37 15.49 -13.90
C LEU A 60 -6.99 16.37 -15.09
N LYS A 61 -7.33 15.96 -16.33
CA LYS A 61 -7.16 16.82 -17.53
C LYS A 61 -8.02 18.09 -17.47
N LEU A 62 -9.14 18.04 -16.79
CA LEU A 62 -10.02 19.19 -16.54
C LEU A 62 -9.62 19.98 -15.29
N SER A 63 -8.49 19.64 -14.66
CA SER A 63 -8.02 20.28 -13.42
C SER A 63 -9.01 20.22 -12.25
N CYS A 64 -9.86 19.19 -12.24
CA CYS A 64 -10.87 18.99 -11.18
C CYS A 64 -10.23 18.56 -9.85
N THR A 65 -10.83 18.99 -8.75
CA THR A 65 -10.52 18.43 -7.43
C THR A 65 -11.16 17.05 -7.28
N VAL A 66 -10.34 16.02 -7.14
CA VAL A 66 -10.78 14.63 -7.03
C VAL A 66 -10.41 14.05 -5.66
N TRP A 67 -11.37 13.37 -5.01
CA TRP A 67 -11.16 12.60 -3.79
C TRP A 67 -11.41 11.13 -4.06
N VAL A 68 -10.36 10.31 -3.93
CA VAL A 68 -10.47 8.84 -4.03
C VAL A 68 -10.42 8.26 -2.64
N GLU A 69 -11.55 7.74 -2.16
CA GLU A 69 -11.70 7.29 -0.79
C GLU A 69 -11.80 5.75 -0.70
N ASN A 70 -11.39 5.22 0.45
CA ASN A 70 -11.49 3.80 0.72
C ASN A 70 -12.95 3.39 1.00
N ALA A 71 -13.42 2.33 0.34
CA ALA A 71 -14.76 1.76 0.53
C ALA A 71 -15.14 1.57 2.00
N VAL A 72 -14.20 1.09 2.82
CA VAL A 72 -14.44 0.84 4.26
C VAL A 72 -14.67 2.13 5.03
N HIS A 73 -14.01 3.25 4.66
CA HIS A 73 -14.26 4.55 5.28
C HIS A 73 -15.66 5.05 4.94
N ILE A 74 -16.01 5.01 3.66
CA ILE A 74 -17.35 5.40 3.19
C ILE A 74 -18.42 4.60 3.93
N GLN A 75 -18.30 3.25 3.97
CA GLN A 75 -19.27 2.39 4.63
C GLN A 75 -19.40 2.64 6.13
N LYS A 76 -18.29 2.84 6.85
CA LYS A 76 -18.33 3.07 8.30
C LYS A 76 -18.95 4.41 8.66
N THR A 77 -18.77 5.43 7.84
CA THR A 77 -19.30 6.78 8.10
C THR A 77 -20.78 6.87 7.81
N ILE A 78 -21.28 6.11 6.81
CA ILE A 78 -22.69 6.13 6.43
C ILE A 78 -23.55 5.20 7.32
N GLY A 79 -22.92 4.24 8.02
CA GLY A 79 -23.59 3.29 8.90
C GLY A 79 -24.25 2.11 8.15
N LEU A 80 -25.07 1.33 8.86
CA LEU A 80 -25.78 0.17 8.31
C LEU A 80 -26.88 0.62 7.35
N GLN A 81 -26.76 0.22 6.09
CA GLN A 81 -27.75 0.53 5.07
C GLN A 81 -28.19 -0.72 4.31
N ARG A 82 -29.49 -0.77 3.97
CA ARG A 82 -30.09 -1.82 3.15
C ARG A 82 -30.14 -1.39 1.68
N GLY A 83 -30.08 -2.36 0.77
CA GLY A 83 -30.10 -2.14 -0.67
C GLY A 83 -28.72 -1.78 -1.24
N LYS A 84 -28.38 -2.39 -2.37
CA LYS A 84 -27.14 -2.16 -3.10
C LYS A 84 -27.44 -2.07 -4.59
N ASN A 85 -27.23 -0.89 -5.17
CA ASN A 85 -27.17 -0.66 -6.60
C ASN A 85 -26.33 0.57 -6.87
N ASP A 86 -25.84 0.71 -8.09
CA ASP A 86 -24.89 1.76 -8.47
C ASP A 86 -25.42 3.17 -8.24
N LYS A 87 -26.75 3.40 -8.41
CA LYS A 87 -27.38 4.70 -8.15
C LYS A 87 -27.33 5.06 -6.67
N VAL A 88 -27.69 4.11 -5.80
CA VAL A 88 -27.66 4.29 -4.35
C VAL A 88 -26.23 4.49 -3.85
N ASP A 89 -25.28 3.71 -4.38
CA ASP A 89 -23.88 3.81 -3.99
C ASP A 89 -23.26 5.15 -4.44
N ALA A 90 -23.58 5.62 -5.67
CA ALA A 90 -23.17 6.94 -6.14
C ALA A 90 -23.71 8.07 -5.23
N HIS A 91 -25.00 7.98 -4.82
CA HIS A 91 -25.59 8.93 -3.89
C HIS A 91 -24.89 8.91 -2.52
N ARG A 92 -24.63 7.72 -1.99
CA ARG A 92 -23.91 7.56 -0.70
C ARG A 92 -22.53 8.20 -0.73
N ILE A 93 -21.78 8.01 -1.83
CA ILE A 93 -20.47 8.62 -2.01
C ILE A 93 -20.58 10.14 -2.02
N ALA A 94 -21.58 10.70 -2.71
CA ALA A 94 -21.81 12.13 -2.75
C ALA A 94 -22.16 12.72 -1.36
N VAL A 95 -23.05 12.05 -0.61
CA VAL A 95 -23.40 12.41 0.77
C VAL A 95 -22.18 12.32 1.70
N TYR A 96 -21.37 11.26 1.54
CA TYR A 96 -20.12 11.11 2.29
C TYR A 96 -19.19 12.31 2.07
N ALA A 97 -18.96 12.68 0.81
CA ALA A 97 -18.09 13.79 0.45
C ALA A 97 -18.60 15.12 1.00
N THR A 98 -19.93 15.35 0.98
CA THR A 98 -20.54 16.56 1.50
C THR A 98 -20.37 16.68 3.02
N LYS A 99 -20.57 15.58 3.74
CA LYS A 99 -20.49 15.57 5.22
C LYS A 99 -19.06 15.65 5.76
N ASN A 100 -18.10 15.14 5.01
CA ASN A 100 -16.71 15.02 5.47
C ASN A 100 -15.74 15.90 4.67
N LYS A 101 -16.22 17.01 4.08
CA LYS A 101 -15.35 17.91 3.27
C LYS A 101 -14.17 18.52 4.05
N GLU A 102 -14.24 18.60 5.37
CA GLU A 102 -13.13 19.04 6.22
C GLU A 102 -11.98 18.01 6.26
N GLU A 103 -12.28 16.74 6.00
CA GLU A 103 -11.30 15.65 5.92
C GLU A 103 -10.79 15.43 4.49
N LEU A 104 -11.10 16.32 3.56
CA LEU A 104 -10.74 16.22 2.16
C LEU A 104 -9.24 15.98 1.98
N ASN A 105 -8.92 14.85 1.36
CA ASN A 105 -7.57 14.52 0.92
C ASN A 105 -7.54 14.43 -0.61
N PRO A 106 -7.18 15.52 -1.33
CA PRO A 106 -7.17 15.54 -2.79
C PRO A 106 -6.26 14.47 -3.36
N TYR A 107 -6.77 13.75 -4.35
CA TYR A 107 -5.98 12.78 -5.07
C TYR A 107 -4.80 13.44 -5.78
N LYS A 108 -3.61 12.94 -5.50
CA LYS A 108 -2.38 13.34 -6.19
C LYS A 108 -1.95 12.19 -7.10
N PRO A 109 -1.84 12.42 -8.42
CA PRO A 109 -1.36 11.39 -9.34
C PRO A 109 0.07 11.01 -8.95
N ARG A 110 0.36 9.72 -9.05
CA ARG A 110 1.72 9.22 -8.88
C ARG A 110 2.57 9.56 -10.09
N ARG A 111 3.87 9.70 -9.89
CA ARG A 111 4.81 9.79 -11.01
C ARG A 111 4.75 8.51 -11.84
N GLN A 112 5.01 8.63 -13.14
CA GLN A 112 4.95 7.50 -14.08
C GLN A 112 5.86 6.35 -13.64
N SER A 113 7.08 6.66 -13.17
CA SER A 113 8.02 5.66 -12.64
C SER A 113 7.41 4.85 -11.49
N ILE A 114 6.67 5.49 -10.57
CA ILE A 114 6.03 4.80 -9.44
C ILE A 114 4.85 3.93 -9.88
N GLU A 115 4.05 4.38 -10.86
CA GLU A 115 2.99 3.52 -11.42
C GLU A 115 3.56 2.30 -12.15
N GLN A 116 4.66 2.47 -12.91
CA GLN A 116 5.37 1.36 -13.53
C GLN A 116 5.90 0.37 -12.48
N LEU A 117 6.58 0.86 -11.44
CA LEU A 117 7.08 0.02 -10.35
C LEU A 117 5.96 -0.71 -9.61
N LYS A 118 4.80 -0.08 -9.42
CA LYS A 118 3.61 -0.69 -8.82
C LYS A 118 3.10 -1.87 -9.65
N VAL A 119 3.00 -1.71 -10.97
CA VAL A 119 2.58 -2.77 -11.88
C VAL A 119 3.58 -3.92 -11.86
N LEU A 120 4.88 -3.64 -12.02
CA LEU A 120 5.95 -4.65 -12.01
C LEU A 120 6.04 -5.36 -10.65
N SER A 121 5.93 -4.63 -9.55
CA SER A 121 5.91 -5.22 -8.21
C SER A 121 4.71 -6.16 -8.00
N SER A 122 3.54 -5.81 -8.54
CA SER A 122 2.36 -6.66 -8.48
C SER A 122 2.52 -7.94 -9.33
N LEU A 123 3.07 -7.81 -10.54
CA LEU A 123 3.39 -8.94 -11.40
C LEU A 123 4.43 -9.87 -10.76
N ARG A 124 5.46 -9.29 -10.12
CA ARG A 124 6.46 -10.04 -9.35
C ARG A 124 5.82 -10.91 -8.27
N ASP A 125 4.93 -10.33 -7.47
CA ASP A 125 4.24 -11.06 -6.40
C ASP A 125 3.38 -12.19 -6.97
N GLN A 126 2.73 -11.97 -8.11
CA GLN A 126 1.93 -12.98 -8.81
C GLN A 126 2.80 -14.15 -9.31
N LEU A 127 3.90 -13.86 -9.99
CA LEU A 127 4.82 -14.90 -10.48
C LEU A 127 5.43 -15.73 -9.34
N ILE A 128 5.79 -15.07 -8.22
CA ILE A 128 6.26 -15.77 -7.02
C ILE A 128 5.16 -16.66 -6.43
N GLY A 129 3.91 -16.19 -6.41
CA GLY A 129 2.76 -16.97 -5.98
C GLY A 129 2.56 -18.23 -6.83
N MET A 130 2.55 -18.09 -8.16
CA MET A 130 2.43 -19.20 -9.11
C MET A 130 3.56 -20.22 -8.93
N LYS A 131 4.82 -19.75 -8.82
CA LYS A 131 5.98 -20.62 -8.57
C LYS A 131 5.83 -21.42 -7.27
N LYS A 132 5.37 -20.75 -6.19
CA LYS A 132 5.16 -21.38 -4.89
C LYS A 132 4.06 -22.43 -4.94
N GLU A 133 2.97 -22.14 -5.62
CA GLU A 133 1.83 -23.06 -5.77
C GLU A 133 2.23 -24.35 -6.48
N ILE A 134 2.90 -24.24 -7.64
CA ILE A 134 3.41 -25.41 -8.39
C ILE A 134 4.36 -26.23 -7.50
N LYS A 135 5.31 -25.57 -6.84
CA LYS A 135 6.30 -26.25 -5.99
C LYS A 135 5.66 -26.92 -4.78
N SER A 136 4.67 -26.27 -4.15
CA SER A 136 3.95 -26.84 -3.01
C SER A 136 3.23 -28.12 -3.39
N ARG A 137 2.53 -28.10 -4.54
CA ARG A 137 1.81 -29.28 -5.04
C ARG A 137 2.74 -30.45 -5.34
N ILE A 138 3.87 -30.21 -5.98
CA ILE A 138 4.85 -31.23 -6.25
C ILE A 138 5.41 -31.81 -4.94
N ASN A 139 5.74 -30.98 -3.97
CA ASN A 139 6.25 -31.42 -2.66
C ASN A 139 5.23 -32.24 -1.87
N GLU A 140 3.94 -31.92 -1.97
CA GLU A 140 2.86 -32.72 -1.36
C GLU A 140 2.84 -34.14 -1.93
N TYR A 141 2.88 -34.27 -3.26
CA TYR A 141 2.91 -35.59 -3.92
C TYR A 141 4.22 -36.36 -3.66
N GLN A 142 5.34 -35.67 -3.52
CA GLN A 142 6.61 -36.32 -3.14
C GLN A 142 6.56 -36.90 -1.70
N LYS A 143 5.83 -36.26 -0.80
CA LYS A 143 5.78 -36.67 0.62
C LYS A 143 4.68 -37.68 0.90
N PHE A 144 3.52 -37.51 0.30
CA PHE A 144 2.29 -38.23 0.69
C PHE A 144 1.63 -38.97 -0.48
N GLY A 145 2.04 -38.70 -1.70
CA GLY A 145 1.47 -39.32 -2.90
C GLY A 145 2.37 -40.34 -3.55
N ASP A 146 2.04 -40.68 -4.81
CA ASP A 146 2.84 -41.56 -5.64
C ASP A 146 4.07 -40.82 -6.20
N LYS A 147 5.24 -41.46 -6.05
CA LYS A 147 6.52 -40.94 -6.59
C LYS A 147 6.51 -40.84 -8.11
N THR A 148 5.82 -41.74 -8.82
CA THR A 148 5.67 -41.69 -10.26
C THR A 148 4.88 -40.43 -10.69
N ALA A 149 3.77 -40.16 -10.02
CA ALA A 149 2.97 -38.97 -10.27
C ALA A 149 3.76 -37.66 -9.99
N SER A 150 4.54 -37.62 -8.91
CA SER A 150 5.36 -36.42 -8.61
C SER A 150 6.47 -36.20 -9.64
N SER A 151 7.08 -37.28 -10.16
CA SER A 151 8.08 -37.23 -11.24
C SER A 151 7.45 -36.71 -12.55
N LEU A 152 6.25 -37.21 -12.89
CA LEU A 152 5.51 -36.75 -14.06
C LEU A 152 5.17 -35.25 -13.94
N MET A 153 4.70 -34.80 -12.78
CA MET A 153 4.42 -33.37 -12.51
C MET A 153 5.67 -32.50 -12.66
N LEU A 154 6.81 -32.94 -12.14
CA LEU A 154 8.09 -32.25 -12.30
C LEU A 154 8.47 -32.11 -13.77
N LYS A 155 8.40 -33.23 -14.54
CA LYS A 155 8.74 -33.26 -15.96
C LYS A 155 7.84 -32.33 -16.78
N THR A 156 6.53 -32.40 -16.58
CA THR A 156 5.55 -31.62 -17.36
C THR A 156 5.55 -30.14 -17.00
N SER A 157 5.84 -29.78 -15.74
CA SER A 157 5.88 -28.38 -15.31
C SER A 157 7.27 -27.71 -15.43
N LYS A 158 8.29 -28.43 -15.89
CA LYS A 158 9.67 -27.92 -15.93
C LYS A 158 9.81 -26.62 -16.74
N GLN A 159 9.23 -26.59 -17.94
CA GLN A 159 9.29 -25.42 -18.82
C GLN A 159 8.59 -24.20 -18.19
N THR A 160 7.40 -24.43 -17.59
CA THR A 160 6.67 -23.37 -16.88
C THR A 160 7.48 -22.80 -15.73
N GLN A 161 8.11 -23.65 -14.91
CA GLN A 161 8.94 -23.19 -13.79
C GLN A 161 10.17 -22.40 -14.28
N GLN A 162 10.84 -22.87 -15.33
CA GLN A 162 11.96 -22.17 -15.96
C GLN A 162 11.54 -20.83 -16.58
N GLY A 163 10.36 -20.80 -17.25
CA GLY A 163 9.77 -19.58 -17.78
C GLY A 163 9.53 -18.53 -16.68
N ILE A 164 8.87 -18.93 -15.60
CA ILE A 164 8.63 -18.04 -14.45
C ILE A 164 9.96 -17.51 -13.85
N GLU A 165 10.99 -18.35 -13.75
CA GLU A 165 12.30 -17.91 -13.25
C GLU A 165 13.00 -16.92 -14.18
N LYS A 166 12.89 -17.12 -15.48
CA LYS A 166 13.41 -16.19 -16.49
C LYS A 166 12.68 -14.86 -16.42
N ASP A 167 11.34 -14.90 -16.34
CA ASP A 167 10.52 -13.71 -16.26
C ASP A 167 10.77 -12.91 -14.97
N LEU A 168 10.92 -13.58 -13.83
CA LEU A 168 11.32 -12.95 -12.58
C LEU A 168 12.67 -12.24 -12.69
N LYS A 169 13.67 -12.86 -13.32
CA LYS A 169 14.99 -12.24 -13.54
C LYS A 169 14.90 -11.00 -14.44
N ASN A 170 14.12 -11.07 -15.52
CA ASN A 170 13.92 -9.95 -16.43
C ASN A 170 13.19 -8.80 -15.73
N LEU A 171 12.14 -9.12 -14.97
CA LEU A 171 11.35 -8.17 -14.22
C LEU A 171 12.18 -7.44 -13.14
N GLU A 172 13.04 -8.16 -12.42
CA GLU A 172 13.98 -7.55 -11.46
C GLU A 172 14.94 -6.56 -12.15
N LYS A 173 15.42 -6.88 -13.37
CA LYS A 173 16.26 -5.97 -14.16
C LYS A 173 15.50 -4.71 -14.57
N GLU A 174 14.27 -4.84 -15.05
CA GLU A 174 13.46 -3.68 -15.43
C GLU A 174 13.10 -2.81 -14.22
N ILE A 175 12.78 -3.40 -13.06
CA ILE A 175 12.57 -2.66 -11.82
C ILE A 175 13.82 -1.84 -11.46
N LEU A 176 15.01 -2.46 -11.48
CA LEU A 176 16.26 -1.76 -11.18
C LEU A 176 16.55 -0.66 -12.20
N LYS A 177 16.31 -0.90 -13.47
CA LYS A 177 16.48 0.10 -14.54
C LYS A 177 15.62 1.32 -14.30
N ILE A 178 14.34 1.16 -13.95
CA ILE A 178 13.44 2.28 -13.62
C ILE A 178 13.96 3.04 -12.40
N ILE A 179 14.41 2.33 -11.35
CA ILE A 179 14.93 2.96 -10.14
C ILE A 179 16.19 3.77 -10.46
N THR A 180 17.14 3.19 -11.19
CA THR A 180 18.43 3.83 -11.48
C THR A 180 18.35 4.95 -12.51
N SER A 181 17.32 4.96 -13.36
CA SER A 181 17.11 6.05 -14.33
C SER A 181 16.53 7.33 -13.71
N ASP A 182 16.06 7.28 -12.47
CA ASP A 182 15.47 8.39 -11.73
C ASP A 182 16.35 8.69 -10.51
N GLU A 183 17.07 9.79 -10.52
CA GLU A 183 18.08 10.11 -9.50
C GLU A 183 17.49 10.19 -8.09
N GLN A 184 16.35 10.88 -7.92
CA GLN A 184 15.68 10.99 -6.62
C GLN A 184 15.22 9.63 -6.10
N LEU A 185 14.65 8.83 -6.98
CA LEU A 185 14.17 7.49 -6.66
C LEU A 185 15.33 6.57 -6.27
N ASN A 186 16.42 6.62 -7.04
CA ASN A 186 17.62 5.85 -6.76
C ASN A 186 18.27 6.24 -5.41
N GLN A 187 18.37 7.53 -5.14
CA GLN A 187 18.88 8.02 -3.86
C GLN A 187 18.03 7.50 -2.69
N MET A 188 16.70 7.65 -2.77
CA MET A 188 15.79 7.14 -1.74
C MET A 188 15.92 5.63 -1.56
N TYR A 189 15.99 4.89 -2.66
CA TYR A 189 16.14 3.44 -2.66
C TYR A 189 17.44 2.99 -1.98
N GLU A 190 18.57 3.60 -2.30
CA GLU A 190 19.87 3.28 -1.69
C GLU A 190 19.92 3.68 -0.20
N LEU A 191 19.32 4.82 0.17
CA LEU A 191 19.17 5.21 1.57
C LEU A 191 18.37 4.17 2.37
N MET A 192 17.25 3.68 1.84
CA MET A 192 16.48 2.62 2.51
C MET A 192 17.27 1.33 2.64
N LYS A 193 18.00 0.92 1.60
CA LYS A 193 18.85 -0.28 1.61
C LYS A 193 20.03 -0.21 2.54
N SER A 194 20.51 0.98 2.88
CA SER A 194 21.59 1.15 3.85
C SER A 194 21.19 0.68 5.25
N VAL A 195 19.89 0.64 5.57
CA VAL A 195 19.40 0.15 6.86
C VAL A 195 19.56 -1.37 6.92
N VAL A 196 20.32 -1.86 7.90
CA VAL A 196 20.61 -3.28 8.07
C VAL A 196 19.31 -4.10 8.15
N GLY A 197 19.20 -5.10 7.27
CA GLY A 197 18.02 -5.96 7.13
C GLY A 197 17.02 -5.49 6.07
N VAL A 198 17.11 -4.27 5.57
CA VAL A 198 16.26 -3.76 4.50
C VAL A 198 16.90 -4.09 3.16
N GLY A 199 16.36 -5.08 2.47
CA GLY A 199 16.81 -5.48 1.13
C GLY A 199 16.00 -4.80 0.02
N HIS A 200 16.38 -5.13 -1.23
CA HIS A 200 15.74 -4.66 -2.47
C HIS A 200 14.20 -4.69 -2.42
N VAL A 201 13.63 -5.84 -2.07
CA VAL A 201 12.16 -6.02 -2.06
C VAL A 201 11.49 -5.12 -1.03
N THR A 202 12.08 -4.97 0.16
CA THR A 202 11.50 -4.13 1.22
C THR A 202 11.55 -2.66 0.83
N ALA A 203 12.67 -2.18 0.28
CA ALA A 203 12.81 -0.81 -0.21
C ALA A 203 11.79 -0.52 -1.34
N LEU A 204 11.70 -1.41 -2.34
CA LEU A 204 10.72 -1.30 -3.42
C LEU A 204 9.28 -1.23 -2.91
N GLN A 205 8.89 -2.15 -2.02
CA GLN A 205 7.53 -2.17 -1.46
C GLN A 205 7.22 -0.88 -0.67
N LEU A 206 8.18 -0.36 0.09
CA LEU A 206 8.02 0.91 0.80
C LEU A 206 7.81 2.06 -0.18
N ILE A 207 8.67 2.22 -1.18
CA ILE A 207 8.56 3.27 -2.21
C ILE A 207 7.20 3.24 -2.88
N VAL A 208 6.79 2.07 -3.39
CA VAL A 208 5.53 1.90 -4.14
C VAL A 208 4.30 2.17 -3.27
N HIS A 209 4.26 1.62 -2.05
CA HIS A 209 3.06 1.70 -1.21
C HIS A 209 2.94 3.00 -0.42
N THR A 210 4.03 3.72 -0.21
CA THR A 210 4.00 5.04 0.43
C THR A 210 4.04 6.19 -0.58
N ASN A 211 4.06 5.87 -1.89
CA ASN A 211 4.26 6.86 -2.95
C ASN A 211 5.46 7.75 -2.63
N GLU A 212 6.65 7.15 -2.58
CA GLU A 212 7.90 7.86 -2.24
C GLU A 212 7.83 8.60 -0.90
N MET A 213 7.23 7.97 0.09
CA MET A 213 7.01 8.52 1.45
C MET A 213 6.07 9.75 1.50
N THR A 214 5.42 10.14 0.41
CA THR A 214 4.51 11.30 0.37
C THR A 214 3.18 11.04 1.11
N LEU A 215 2.77 9.77 1.23
CA LEU A 215 1.55 9.38 1.93
C LEU A 215 1.71 9.24 3.44
N VAL A 216 2.94 9.40 3.95
CA VAL A 216 3.26 9.18 5.37
C VAL A 216 4.16 10.29 5.89
N ASN A 217 3.71 11.00 6.92
CA ASN A 217 4.40 12.19 7.42
C ASN A 217 5.37 11.90 8.57
N ASN A 218 5.28 10.73 9.20
CA ASN A 218 6.08 10.36 10.35
C ASN A 218 6.17 8.83 10.52
N PRO A 219 7.13 8.32 11.32
CA PRO A 219 7.31 6.89 11.55
C PRO A 219 6.07 6.19 12.14
N ARG A 220 5.31 6.88 12.99
CA ARG A 220 4.09 6.34 13.63
C ARG A 220 2.98 6.10 12.60
N SER A 221 2.80 7.04 11.67
CA SER A 221 1.86 6.91 10.56
C SER A 221 2.23 5.70 9.68
N LEU A 222 3.51 5.54 9.32
CA LEU A 222 3.98 4.36 8.58
C LEU A 222 3.78 3.06 9.38
N ALA A 223 4.05 3.06 10.68
CA ALA A 223 3.84 1.89 11.53
C ALA A 223 2.36 1.47 11.57
N CYS A 224 1.44 2.43 11.61
CA CYS A 224 0.00 2.16 11.49
C CYS A 224 -0.35 1.59 10.12
N HIS A 225 0.13 2.21 9.05
CA HIS A 225 -0.10 1.77 7.68
C HIS A 225 0.43 0.35 7.40
N CYS A 226 1.58 0.00 7.98
CA CYS A 226 2.18 -1.33 7.88
C CYS A 226 1.61 -2.36 8.88
N GLY A 227 0.68 -1.98 9.75
CA GLY A 227 0.15 -2.88 10.78
C GLY A 227 1.19 -3.35 11.79
N VAL A 228 2.10 -2.47 12.15
CA VAL A 228 3.14 -2.69 13.17
C VAL A 228 2.76 -2.03 14.48
N ALA A 229 2.10 -0.85 14.43
CA ALA A 229 1.63 -0.15 15.62
C ALA A 229 0.49 -0.92 16.32
N PRO A 230 0.63 -1.28 17.60
CA PRO A 230 -0.46 -1.85 18.37
C PRO A 230 -1.41 -0.76 18.85
N PHE A 231 -2.71 -1.05 18.83
CA PHE A 231 -3.75 -0.20 19.39
C PHE A 231 -4.28 -0.80 20.70
N GLU A 232 -4.42 0.03 21.70
CA GLU A 232 -5.00 -0.33 22.98
C GLU A 232 -6.50 -0.68 22.82
N ARG A 233 -6.96 -1.64 23.61
CA ARG A 233 -8.38 -1.99 23.73
C ARG A 233 -8.73 -1.93 25.20
N SER A 234 -9.33 -0.83 25.61
CA SER A 234 -9.85 -0.65 26.96
C SER A 234 -11.28 -0.10 26.90
N SER A 235 -12.13 -0.57 27.78
CA SER A 235 -13.49 -0.06 27.97
C SER A 235 -13.87 -0.20 29.44
N GLY A 236 -14.01 0.91 30.11
CA GLY A 236 -14.23 0.95 31.56
C GLY A 236 -13.12 0.18 32.32
N LEU A 237 -13.50 -0.81 33.10
CA LEU A 237 -12.56 -1.65 33.86
C LEU A 237 -11.86 -2.73 33.00
N PHE A 238 -12.34 -2.97 31.78
CA PHE A 238 -11.76 -3.98 30.90
C PHE A 238 -10.50 -3.47 30.21
N LYS A 239 -9.35 -4.10 30.47
CA LYS A 239 -8.08 -3.88 29.77
C LYS A 239 -7.75 -5.10 28.91
N GLY A 240 -8.04 -5.01 27.61
CA GLY A 240 -7.70 -6.04 26.64
C GLY A 240 -6.24 -5.97 26.17
N LYS A 241 -5.73 -7.07 25.59
CA LYS A 241 -4.41 -7.06 24.94
C LYS A 241 -4.43 -6.13 23.73
N ALA A 242 -3.42 -5.24 23.61
CA ALA A 242 -3.23 -4.41 22.44
C ALA A 242 -3.08 -5.24 21.15
N ARG A 243 -3.75 -4.84 20.10
CA ARG A 243 -3.74 -5.55 18.80
C ARG A 243 -3.41 -4.60 17.66
N VAL A 244 -2.73 -5.13 16.65
CA VAL A 244 -2.47 -4.41 15.38
C VAL A 244 -3.71 -4.38 14.51
N SER A 245 -3.88 -3.33 13.71
CA SER A 245 -5.01 -3.21 12.78
C SER A 245 -4.98 -4.29 11.69
N HIS A 246 -6.16 -4.85 11.38
CA HIS A 246 -6.34 -5.74 10.23
C HIS A 246 -6.46 -4.99 8.90
N MET A 247 -6.72 -3.69 8.94
CA MET A 247 -6.82 -2.81 7.76
C MET A 247 -5.46 -2.41 7.19
N ALA A 248 -4.38 -2.86 7.81
CA ALA A 248 -3.02 -2.53 7.41
C ALA A 248 -2.61 -3.17 6.08
N ASN A 249 -1.65 -2.56 5.40
CA ASN A 249 -1.05 -3.11 4.18
C ASN A 249 -0.30 -4.40 4.48
N LYS A 250 -0.90 -5.53 4.08
CA LYS A 250 -0.35 -6.88 4.34
C LYS A 250 1.00 -7.11 3.64
N ARG A 251 1.22 -6.50 2.46
CA ARG A 251 2.49 -6.64 1.71
C ARG A 251 3.63 -5.96 2.46
N LEU A 252 3.44 -4.72 2.89
CA LEU A 252 4.42 -4.01 3.72
C LEU A 252 4.68 -4.72 5.05
N LYS A 253 3.63 -5.24 5.69
CA LYS A 253 3.77 -6.02 6.92
C LYS A 253 4.67 -7.24 6.73
N THR A 254 4.50 -7.96 5.62
CA THR A 254 5.32 -9.13 5.28
C THR A 254 6.75 -8.73 4.94
N ALA A 255 6.94 -7.68 4.12
CA ALA A 255 8.27 -7.18 3.77
C ALA A 255 9.07 -6.75 5.01
N LEU A 256 8.46 -5.98 5.90
CA LEU A 256 9.07 -5.58 7.18
C LEU A 256 9.32 -6.76 8.12
N HIS A 257 8.50 -7.81 8.05
CA HIS A 257 8.76 -9.03 8.83
C HIS A 257 10.03 -9.72 8.37
N MET A 258 10.18 -9.91 7.07
CA MET A 258 11.40 -10.50 6.50
C MET A 258 12.62 -9.62 6.75
N ALA A 259 12.47 -8.30 6.64
CA ALA A 259 13.52 -7.35 6.99
C ALA A 259 13.93 -7.47 8.47
N ALA A 260 12.97 -7.59 9.40
CA ALA A 260 13.27 -7.76 10.82
C ALA A 260 13.99 -9.08 11.12
N LEU A 261 13.60 -10.19 10.48
CA LEU A 261 14.29 -11.47 10.60
C LEU A 261 15.73 -11.41 10.07
N SER A 262 15.95 -10.70 8.96
CA SER A 262 17.28 -10.46 8.41
C SER A 262 18.11 -9.57 9.33
N ALA A 263 17.52 -8.47 9.81
CA ALA A 263 18.19 -7.54 10.72
C ALA A 263 18.65 -8.23 12.03
N MET A 264 17.83 -9.11 12.62
CA MET A 264 18.21 -9.88 13.81
C MET A 264 19.45 -10.77 13.59
N LYS A 265 19.70 -11.19 12.34
CA LYS A 265 20.88 -12.00 12.01
C LYS A 265 22.13 -11.17 11.77
N LEU A 266 21.96 -9.97 11.20
CA LEU A 266 23.05 -9.15 10.69
C LEU A 266 23.43 -7.99 11.62
N ASP A 267 22.52 -7.53 12.46
CA ASP A 267 22.69 -6.40 13.38
C ASP A 267 22.84 -6.91 14.82
N LYS A 268 24.03 -6.73 15.40
CA LYS A 268 24.35 -7.19 16.76
C LYS A 268 23.45 -6.53 17.82
N GLU A 269 23.15 -5.24 17.69
CA GLU A 269 22.28 -4.50 18.63
C GLU A 269 20.87 -5.09 18.65
N LEU A 270 20.30 -5.33 17.46
CA LEU A 270 18.95 -5.89 17.33
C LEU A 270 18.90 -7.35 17.78
N LYS A 271 19.97 -8.12 17.59
CA LYS A 271 20.07 -9.49 18.14
C LYS A 271 20.06 -9.48 19.66
N ILE A 272 20.92 -8.68 20.30
CA ILE A 272 20.98 -8.53 21.75
C ILE A 272 19.64 -8.04 22.31
N PHE A 273 19.01 -7.06 21.65
CA PHE A 273 17.68 -6.59 22.01
C PHE A 273 16.64 -7.72 21.98
N TYR A 274 16.66 -8.54 20.92
CA TYR A 274 15.74 -9.67 20.79
C TYR A 274 15.94 -10.69 21.91
N GLU A 275 17.16 -11.14 22.13
CA GLU A 275 17.51 -12.16 23.15
C GLU A 275 17.14 -11.68 24.54
N ARG A 276 17.48 -10.44 24.89
CA ARG A 276 17.11 -9.83 26.17
C ARG A 276 15.60 -9.79 26.38
N LYS A 277 14.85 -9.32 25.38
CA LYS A 277 13.39 -9.19 25.51
C LYS A 277 12.66 -10.52 25.58
N VAL A 278 13.19 -11.55 24.93
CA VAL A 278 12.66 -12.93 25.05
C VAL A 278 12.99 -13.50 26.45
N ALA A 279 14.19 -13.28 26.96
CA ALA A 279 14.58 -13.68 28.33
C ALA A 279 13.71 -12.96 29.39
N GLU A 280 13.31 -11.71 29.17
CA GLU A 280 12.34 -10.97 30.01
C GLU A 280 10.90 -11.55 29.92
N GLY A 281 10.64 -12.67 29.21
CA GLY A 281 9.34 -13.31 29.08
C GLY A 281 8.43 -12.74 27.98
N LYS A 282 8.90 -11.83 27.12
CA LYS A 282 8.11 -11.32 25.99
C LYS A 282 7.97 -12.40 24.90
N SER A 283 6.78 -12.51 24.30
CA SER A 283 6.59 -13.44 23.19
C SER A 283 7.48 -13.08 21.99
N LYS A 284 8.08 -14.07 21.33
CA LYS A 284 8.97 -13.90 20.17
C LYS A 284 8.36 -12.99 19.09
N MET A 285 7.08 -13.19 18.76
CA MET A 285 6.39 -12.37 17.75
C MET A 285 6.20 -10.91 18.17
N SER A 286 5.98 -10.64 19.47
CA SER A 286 5.90 -9.28 19.99
C SER A 286 7.25 -8.56 19.87
N VAL A 287 8.36 -9.27 20.16
CA VAL A 287 9.72 -8.70 20.05
C VAL A 287 10.07 -8.44 18.58
N ILE A 288 9.75 -9.37 17.65
CA ILE A 288 9.93 -9.16 16.22
C ILE A 288 9.13 -7.93 15.74
N ASN A 289 7.91 -7.74 16.28
CA ASN A 289 7.11 -6.57 15.95
C ASN A 289 7.75 -5.27 16.45
N ALA A 290 8.39 -5.27 17.61
CA ALA A 290 9.15 -4.13 18.11
C ALA A 290 10.37 -3.83 17.19
N ILE A 291 11.04 -4.86 16.66
CA ILE A 291 12.14 -4.70 15.71
C ILE A 291 11.63 -4.09 14.38
N ARG A 292 10.47 -4.53 13.87
CA ARG A 292 9.84 -3.88 12.69
C ARG A 292 9.65 -2.39 12.92
N ASN A 293 9.17 -2.01 14.10
CA ASN A 293 8.99 -0.60 14.44
C ASN A 293 10.34 0.16 14.50
N LYS A 294 11.39 -0.44 15.09
CA LYS A 294 12.73 0.13 15.07
C LYS A 294 13.25 0.34 13.64
N LEU A 295 13.05 -0.64 12.73
CA LEU A 295 13.42 -0.49 11.32
C LEU A 295 12.68 0.66 10.64
N ILE A 296 11.38 0.84 10.91
CA ILE A 296 10.60 1.98 10.40
C ILE A 296 11.24 3.31 10.84
N HIS A 297 11.61 3.43 12.11
CA HIS A 297 12.27 4.65 12.61
C HIS A 297 13.64 4.87 11.96
N ARG A 298 14.44 3.81 11.75
CA ARG A 298 15.74 3.88 11.06
C ARG A 298 15.56 4.32 9.59
N ILE A 299 14.56 3.78 8.88
CA ILE A 299 14.24 4.17 7.50
C ILE A 299 13.85 5.64 7.42
N PHE A 300 12.99 6.12 8.31
CA PHE A 300 12.65 7.54 8.37
C PHE A 300 13.85 8.43 8.67
N ALA A 301 14.72 8.00 9.56
CA ALA A 301 15.93 8.75 9.93
C ALA A 301 16.86 8.93 8.74
N VAL A 302 17.15 7.88 7.96
CA VAL A 302 18.04 7.98 6.80
C VAL A 302 17.45 8.85 5.69
N ILE A 303 16.12 8.73 5.45
CA ILE A 303 15.44 9.54 4.46
C ILE A 303 15.40 11.01 4.88
N LYS A 304 15.13 11.31 6.15
CA LYS A 304 15.10 12.70 6.64
C LYS A 304 16.50 13.35 6.61
N ARG A 305 17.53 12.60 6.97
CA ARG A 305 18.92 13.11 7.02
C ARG A 305 19.60 13.13 5.66
N GLN A 306 19.07 12.40 4.67
CA GLN A 306 19.68 12.19 3.36
C GLN A 306 21.11 11.61 3.45
N THR A 307 21.36 10.79 4.48
CA THR A 307 22.64 10.10 4.70
C THR A 307 22.41 8.62 4.99
N PRO A 308 23.28 7.73 4.49
CA PRO A 308 23.19 6.29 4.76
C PRO A 308 23.15 5.98 6.25
N TYR A 309 22.61 4.81 6.58
CA TYR A 309 22.55 4.34 7.96
C TYR A 309 23.96 4.05 8.52
N GLN A 310 24.22 4.54 9.73
CA GLN A 310 25.44 4.32 10.48
C GLN A 310 25.09 3.62 11.80
N ASN A 311 25.77 2.51 12.12
CA ASN A 311 25.50 1.74 13.34
C ASN A 311 25.80 2.52 14.62
N ASP A 312 26.84 3.37 14.60
CA ASP A 312 27.34 4.10 15.77
C ASP A 312 26.98 5.59 15.73
N TYR A 313 25.83 5.91 15.11
CA TYR A 313 25.39 7.30 15.02
C TYR A 313 25.11 7.89 16.40
N GLN A 314 25.97 8.82 16.84
CA GLN A 314 25.69 9.69 17.98
C GLN A 314 24.98 10.95 17.47
N PRO A 315 23.76 11.26 17.97
CA PRO A 315 23.10 12.50 17.60
C PRO A 315 23.95 13.67 18.10
N ILE A 316 24.32 14.56 17.20
CA ILE A 316 24.91 15.84 17.57
C ILE A 316 23.78 16.63 18.24
N PHE A 317 23.73 16.60 19.55
CA PHE A 317 22.89 17.54 20.29
C PHE A 317 23.53 18.91 20.09
N ASN A 318 22.93 19.75 19.24
CA ASN A 318 23.20 21.17 19.27
C ASN A 318 22.76 21.67 20.64
N ILE A 319 23.68 21.69 21.57
CA ILE A 319 23.53 22.50 22.79
C ILE A 319 23.50 23.94 22.27
N LYS A 320 22.28 24.51 22.16
CA LYS A 320 22.17 25.95 22.01
C LYS A 320 22.76 26.57 23.28
N PRO A 321 23.67 27.55 23.13
CA PRO A 321 24.18 28.28 24.26
C PRO A 321 23.10 29.06 25.00
#